data_fe8db1c44aecb4011d27e3085c12a226
#
_entry.id   fe8db1c44aecb4011d27e3085c12a226
#
_cell.length_a   1.000
_cell.length_b   1.000
_cell.length_c   1.000
_cell.angle_alpha   90.00
_cell.angle_beta   90.00
_cell.angle_gamma   90.00
#
_symmetry.space_group_name_H-M   'P 1'
#
loop_
_entity.id
_entity.type
_entity.pdbx_description
1 polymer ?
#
loop_
_entity_poly.entity_id
_entity_poly.type
_entity_poly.pdbx_seq_one_letter_code
_entity_poly.pdbx_strand_id
1 'polypeptide(L)'
;MPRQIVLATHNPHKVEEFQAIVAATRPDLEVVGYDGPEPVEDGVTFAENALIKARAAAEHTGLPALADDSGVCVDVLGGSPGVFSAYWAGHAKDAAANLNLLLDQLSDIRDPHRSAQFVSTIALVVPAATGRAEHVVEGIWPGRLATAASGTGGFGYDPIFVPDGQEPGAERSVGEWTAEEKNAASHRSRAFVALTGLLAEL
;
A
#
# COMPACT_ATOMS: atom_id res chain seq x y z
N MET A 1 1.45 -3.63 -30.59
CA MET A 1 2.24 -3.58 -29.34
C MET A 1 1.24 -3.53 -28.21
N PRO A 2 1.50 -4.17 -27.06
CA PRO A 2 0.64 -4.03 -25.90
C PRO A 2 0.54 -2.55 -25.51
N ARG A 3 -0.58 -2.16 -24.96
CA ARG A 3 -0.71 -0.84 -24.33
C ARG A 3 0.10 -0.83 -23.05
N GLN A 4 0.83 0.25 -22.79
CA GLN A 4 1.68 0.35 -21.60
C GLN A 4 1.05 1.25 -20.54
N ILE A 5 1.24 0.87 -19.28
CA ILE A 5 0.93 1.67 -18.10
C ILE A 5 2.16 1.69 -17.19
N VAL A 6 2.55 2.87 -16.73
CA VAL A 6 3.72 3.02 -15.87
C VAL A 6 3.32 2.82 -14.42
N LEU A 7 4.09 2.07 -13.65
CA LEU A 7 4.01 2.05 -12.20
C LEU A 7 5.10 2.97 -11.63
N ALA A 8 4.70 4.02 -10.92
CA ALA A 8 5.58 5.04 -10.32
C ALA A 8 6.38 4.45 -9.15
N THR A 9 7.29 3.54 -9.45
CA THR A 9 8.16 2.88 -8.47
C THR A 9 9.47 2.45 -9.12
N HIS A 10 10.56 2.51 -8.35
CA HIS A 10 11.86 1.93 -8.71
C HIS A 10 12.05 0.49 -8.19
N ASN A 11 11.02 -0.08 -7.55
CA ASN A 11 11.07 -1.44 -7.02
C ASN A 11 10.58 -2.46 -8.06
N PRO A 12 11.46 -3.29 -8.66
CA PRO A 12 11.09 -4.26 -9.69
C PRO A 12 10.11 -5.33 -9.19
N HIS A 13 10.18 -5.72 -7.90
CA HIS A 13 9.23 -6.67 -7.33
C HIS A 13 7.80 -6.12 -7.29
N LYS A 14 7.63 -4.81 -7.05
CA LYS A 14 6.32 -4.18 -7.16
C LYS A 14 5.80 -4.20 -8.60
N VAL A 15 6.66 -3.96 -9.58
CA VAL A 15 6.28 -4.01 -11.01
C VAL A 15 5.79 -5.41 -11.38
N GLU A 16 6.48 -6.46 -10.96
CA GLU A 16 6.07 -7.85 -11.20
C GLU A 16 4.74 -8.19 -10.52
N GLU A 17 4.55 -7.76 -9.27
CA GLU A 17 3.30 -7.94 -8.51
C GLU A 17 2.13 -7.25 -9.23
N PHE A 18 2.30 -5.98 -9.63
CA PHE A 18 1.29 -5.22 -10.35
C PHE A 18 1.00 -5.81 -11.73
N GLN A 19 2.03 -6.24 -12.46
CA GLN A 19 1.85 -6.91 -13.76
C GLN A 19 1.01 -8.17 -13.63
N ALA A 20 1.27 -9.01 -12.61
CA ALA A 20 0.50 -10.23 -12.40
C ALA A 20 -0.99 -9.94 -12.15
N ILE A 21 -1.30 -8.90 -11.39
CA ILE A 21 -2.68 -8.51 -11.07
C ILE A 21 -3.36 -7.87 -12.28
N VAL A 22 -2.69 -6.96 -12.98
CA VAL A 22 -3.22 -6.31 -14.19
C VAL A 22 -3.50 -7.35 -15.28
N ALA A 23 -2.58 -8.29 -15.49
CA ALA A 23 -2.73 -9.34 -16.51
C ALA A 23 -3.94 -10.26 -16.28
N ALA A 24 -4.39 -10.41 -15.04
CA ALA A 24 -5.59 -11.21 -14.75
C ALA A 24 -6.88 -10.60 -15.30
N THR A 25 -6.94 -9.27 -15.49
CA THR A 25 -8.12 -8.55 -15.97
C THR A 25 -7.90 -7.87 -17.32
N ARG A 26 -6.68 -7.42 -17.59
CA ARG A 26 -6.27 -6.70 -18.80
C ARG A 26 -4.94 -7.28 -19.34
N PRO A 27 -4.99 -8.48 -19.96
CA PRO A 27 -3.79 -9.11 -20.53
C PRO A 27 -3.17 -8.34 -21.71
N ASP A 28 -3.89 -7.35 -22.23
CA ASP A 28 -3.43 -6.43 -23.28
C ASP A 28 -2.61 -5.25 -22.73
N LEU A 29 -2.57 -5.05 -21.39
CA LEU A 29 -1.77 -4.03 -20.72
C LEU A 29 -0.44 -4.61 -20.21
N GLU A 30 0.64 -3.87 -20.48
CA GLU A 30 1.97 -4.14 -19.94
C GLU A 30 2.29 -3.09 -18.86
N VAL A 31 2.59 -3.54 -17.64
CA VAL A 31 3.05 -2.67 -16.57
C VAL A 31 4.55 -2.47 -16.69
N VAL A 32 4.98 -1.24 -16.88
CA VAL A 32 6.40 -0.88 -16.97
C VAL A 32 6.84 -0.09 -15.74
N GLY A 33 8.09 -0.29 -15.31
CA GLY A 33 8.67 0.46 -14.21
C GLY A 33 8.95 1.93 -14.59
N TYR A 34 9.00 2.78 -13.59
CA TYR A 34 9.34 4.19 -13.72
C TYR A 34 10.85 4.39 -13.58
N ASP A 35 11.46 5.13 -14.50
CA ASP A 35 12.89 5.44 -14.53
C ASP A 35 13.21 6.93 -14.32
N GLY A 36 12.18 7.75 -14.08
CA GLY A 36 12.33 9.18 -13.85
C GLY A 36 12.66 9.54 -12.39
N PRO A 37 12.78 10.85 -12.08
CA PRO A 37 13.08 11.31 -10.72
C PRO A 37 11.92 11.05 -9.77
N GLU A 38 12.24 10.65 -8.53
CA GLU A 38 11.24 10.54 -7.48
C GLU A 38 10.77 11.94 -7.05
N PRO A 39 9.46 12.20 -7.07
CA PRO A 39 8.93 13.46 -6.57
C PRO A 39 9.02 13.52 -5.04
N VAL A 40 9.02 14.74 -4.49
CA VAL A 40 8.84 14.92 -3.05
C VAL A 40 7.40 14.59 -2.68
N GLU A 41 7.22 13.64 -1.77
CA GLU A 41 5.92 13.25 -1.23
C GLU A 41 5.58 14.19 -0.05
N ASP A 42 5.03 15.36 -0.35
CA ASP A 42 4.65 16.39 0.64
C ASP A 42 3.14 16.43 0.92
N GLY A 43 2.41 15.45 0.42
CA GLY A 43 0.99 15.26 0.71
C GLY A 43 0.75 14.85 2.17
N VAL A 44 -0.41 15.24 2.70
CA VAL A 44 -0.82 14.92 4.07
C VAL A 44 -1.76 13.71 4.15
N THR A 45 -2.11 13.14 2.99
CA THR A 45 -2.92 11.93 2.85
C THR A 45 -2.28 10.94 1.89
N PHE A 46 -2.62 9.65 2.02
CA PHE A 46 -2.18 8.63 1.06
C PHE A 46 -2.61 8.97 -0.38
N ALA A 47 -3.82 9.50 -0.55
CA ALA A 47 -4.34 9.91 -1.86
C ALA A 47 -3.50 11.02 -2.50
N GLU A 48 -3.11 12.04 -1.74
CA GLU A 48 -2.26 13.12 -2.23
C GLU A 48 -0.89 12.60 -2.65
N ASN A 49 -0.23 11.77 -1.82
CA ASN A 49 1.07 11.20 -2.15
C ASN A 49 1.01 10.25 -3.36
N ALA A 50 -0.02 9.41 -3.45
CA ALA A 50 -0.24 8.57 -4.62
C ALA A 50 -0.42 9.41 -5.90
N LEU A 51 -1.23 10.48 -5.85
CA LEU A 51 -1.43 11.39 -6.97
C LEU A 51 -0.15 12.14 -7.36
N ILE A 52 0.65 12.62 -6.39
CA ILE A 52 1.94 13.26 -6.64
C ILE A 52 2.85 12.33 -7.46
N LYS A 53 2.98 11.08 -7.03
CA LYS A 53 3.80 10.07 -7.73
C LYS A 53 3.24 9.75 -9.11
N ALA A 54 1.94 9.49 -9.23
CA ALA A 54 1.32 9.13 -10.50
C ALA A 54 1.38 10.27 -11.52
N ARG A 55 1.16 11.52 -11.10
CA ARG A 55 1.28 12.71 -11.97
C ARG A 55 2.70 12.90 -12.48
N ALA A 56 3.71 12.78 -11.61
CA ALA A 56 5.11 12.88 -12.00
C ALA A 56 5.49 11.81 -13.04
N ALA A 57 5.05 10.57 -12.83
CA ALA A 57 5.30 9.48 -13.78
C ALA A 57 4.56 9.67 -15.11
N ALA A 58 3.29 10.10 -15.07
CA ALA A 58 2.51 10.36 -16.28
C ALA A 58 3.08 11.53 -17.10
N GLU A 59 3.53 12.60 -16.44
CA GLU A 59 4.17 13.76 -17.09
C GLU A 59 5.51 13.38 -17.72
N HIS A 60 6.35 12.63 -17.00
CA HIS A 60 7.67 12.22 -17.47
C HIS A 60 7.60 11.26 -18.67
N THR A 61 6.68 10.31 -18.65
CA THR A 61 6.61 9.23 -19.66
C THR A 61 5.61 9.50 -20.79
N GLY A 62 4.65 10.37 -20.57
CA GLY A 62 3.52 10.56 -21.49
C GLY A 62 2.52 9.39 -21.52
N LEU A 63 2.67 8.40 -20.65
CA LEU A 63 1.82 7.20 -20.55
C LEU A 63 0.85 7.33 -19.36
N PRO A 64 -0.27 6.58 -19.35
CA PRO A 64 -1.03 6.39 -18.13
C PRO A 64 -0.13 5.86 -17.02
N ALA A 65 -0.30 6.35 -15.81
CA ALA A 65 0.55 5.98 -14.68
C ALA A 65 -0.26 5.59 -13.44
N LEU A 66 0.20 4.55 -12.78
CA LEU A 66 -0.25 4.09 -11.47
C LEU A 66 0.78 4.47 -10.41
N ALA A 67 0.30 4.80 -9.22
CA ALA A 67 1.14 4.89 -8.03
C ALA A 67 0.38 4.38 -6.82
N ASP A 68 1.07 3.69 -5.91
CA ASP A 68 0.53 3.32 -4.61
C ASP A 68 1.15 4.15 -3.49
N ASP A 69 0.35 4.49 -2.49
CA ASP A 69 0.81 4.93 -1.18
C ASP A 69 0.08 4.14 -0.10
N SER A 70 0.79 3.71 0.94
CA SER A 70 0.22 2.79 1.91
C SER A 70 0.89 2.90 3.28
N GLY A 71 0.14 2.54 4.32
CA GLY A 71 0.64 2.56 5.69
C GLY A 71 -0.31 1.91 6.67
N VAL A 72 0.11 1.90 7.94
CA VAL A 72 -0.70 1.50 9.08
C VAL A 72 -1.30 2.73 9.75
N CYS A 73 -2.59 2.66 10.08
CA CYS A 73 -3.30 3.68 10.83
C CYS A 73 -3.79 3.07 12.15
N VAL A 74 -3.50 3.69 13.28
CA VAL A 74 -3.84 3.22 14.62
C VAL A 74 -4.84 4.18 15.25
N ASP A 75 -6.00 3.67 15.65
CA ASP A 75 -7.14 4.50 16.07
C ASP A 75 -6.83 5.38 17.28
N VAL A 76 -6.22 4.81 18.31
CA VAL A 76 -5.85 5.54 19.53
C VAL A 76 -4.78 6.64 19.30
N LEU A 77 -4.02 6.54 18.21
CA LEU A 77 -3.06 7.54 17.76
C LEU A 77 -3.65 8.51 16.71
N GLY A 78 -4.98 8.56 16.60
CA GLY A 78 -5.66 9.44 15.62
C GLY A 78 -5.32 9.13 14.16
N GLY A 79 -5.04 7.87 13.84
CA GLY A 79 -4.67 7.42 12.50
C GLY A 79 -3.16 7.44 12.20
N SER A 80 -2.33 7.88 13.17
CA SER A 80 -0.86 7.76 13.02
C SER A 80 -0.41 6.30 13.14
N PRO A 81 0.71 5.89 12.52
CA PRO A 81 1.66 6.65 11.70
C PRO A 81 1.11 7.20 10.37
N GLY A 82 0.09 6.57 9.76
CA GLY A 82 -0.48 7.02 8.50
C GLY A 82 0.59 7.17 7.40
N VAL A 83 0.64 8.31 6.73
CA VAL A 83 1.62 8.62 5.68
C VAL A 83 3.08 8.58 6.15
N PHE A 84 3.31 8.61 7.46
CA PHE A 84 4.65 8.51 8.05
C PHE A 84 5.09 7.07 8.31
N SER A 85 4.29 6.06 7.93
CA SER A 85 4.54 4.65 8.26
C SER A 85 5.94 4.16 7.87
N ALA A 86 6.44 4.57 6.71
CA ALA A 86 7.75 4.13 6.23
C ALA A 86 8.93 4.75 7.01
N TYR A 87 8.72 5.87 7.71
CA TYR A 87 9.75 6.61 8.42
C TYR A 87 9.29 7.12 9.80
N TRP A 88 8.44 6.34 10.47
CA TRP A 88 7.89 6.65 11.79
C TRP A 88 8.97 6.90 12.86
N ALA A 89 10.05 6.13 12.82
CA ALA A 89 11.22 6.31 13.65
C ALA A 89 12.32 7.19 13.00
N GLY A 90 12.01 7.88 11.89
CA GLY A 90 12.92 8.78 11.20
C GLY A 90 13.28 8.37 9.78
N HIS A 91 13.94 9.27 9.06
CA HIS A 91 14.20 9.16 7.62
C HIS A 91 15.17 8.04 7.21
N ALA A 92 15.76 7.31 8.17
CA ALA A 92 16.52 6.09 7.86
C ALA A 92 15.65 4.97 7.27
N LYS A 93 14.31 5.08 7.41
CA LYS A 93 13.32 4.10 6.93
C LYS A 93 13.59 2.69 7.45
N ASP A 94 14.12 2.58 8.69
CA ASP A 94 14.38 1.30 9.34
C ASP A 94 13.08 0.68 9.83
N ALA A 95 12.67 -0.40 9.18
CA ALA A 95 11.41 -1.09 9.48
C ALA A 95 11.34 -1.63 10.91
N ALA A 96 12.46 -2.14 11.44
CA ALA A 96 12.52 -2.65 12.81
C ALA A 96 12.41 -1.52 13.83
N ALA A 97 13.09 -0.38 13.60
CA ALA A 97 12.97 0.79 14.44
C ALA A 97 11.54 1.36 14.43
N ASN A 98 10.89 1.43 13.26
CA ASN A 98 9.52 1.90 13.13
C ASN A 98 8.53 1.02 13.92
N LEU A 99 8.65 -0.31 13.78
CA LEU A 99 7.82 -1.28 14.49
C LEU A 99 8.04 -1.20 16.01
N ASN A 100 9.29 -1.17 16.47
CA ASN A 100 9.62 -1.11 17.88
C ASN A 100 9.14 0.19 18.53
N LEU A 101 9.28 1.34 17.86
CA LEU A 101 8.75 2.61 18.34
C LEU A 101 7.23 2.56 18.50
N LEU A 102 6.52 1.98 17.55
CA LEU A 102 5.06 1.86 17.63
C LEU A 102 4.63 0.93 18.77
N LEU A 103 5.32 -0.18 18.99
CA LEU A 103 5.09 -1.06 20.14
C LEU A 103 5.34 -0.36 21.48
N ASP A 104 6.42 0.41 21.58
CA ASP A 104 6.77 1.16 22.80
C ASP A 104 5.70 2.22 23.12
N GLN A 105 5.27 2.99 22.12
CA GLN A 105 4.20 3.99 22.28
C GLN A 105 2.86 3.39 22.75
N LEU A 106 2.60 2.13 22.38
CA LEU A 106 1.38 1.42 22.74
C LEU A 106 1.54 0.48 23.93
N SER A 107 2.66 0.53 24.67
CA SER A 107 2.98 -0.42 25.74
C SER A 107 1.92 -0.48 26.85
N ASP A 108 1.31 0.66 27.19
CA ASP A 108 0.27 0.77 28.21
C ASP A 108 -1.17 0.62 27.67
N ILE A 109 -1.31 0.54 26.34
CA ILE A 109 -2.62 0.41 25.68
C ILE A 109 -2.99 -1.07 25.56
N ARG A 110 -4.17 -1.44 26.06
CA ARG A 110 -4.69 -2.81 26.04
C ARG A 110 -5.90 -2.95 25.11
N ASP A 111 -6.19 -4.19 24.73
CA ASP A 111 -7.44 -4.47 24.02
C ASP A 111 -8.66 -4.01 24.86
N PRO A 112 -9.72 -3.48 24.20
CA PRO A 112 -9.93 -3.41 22.74
C PRO A 112 -9.39 -2.13 22.06
N HIS A 113 -8.53 -1.35 22.73
CA HIS A 113 -8.08 -0.02 22.26
C HIS A 113 -6.85 -0.07 21.33
N ARG A 114 -6.50 -1.24 20.86
CA ARG A 114 -5.37 -1.46 19.92
C ARG A 114 -5.81 -1.59 18.45
N SER A 115 -7.06 -1.15 18.15
CA SER A 115 -7.60 -1.17 16.79
C SER A 115 -6.71 -0.42 15.82
N ALA A 116 -6.49 -1.01 14.67
CA ALA A 116 -5.66 -0.46 13.61
C ALA A 116 -6.14 -0.98 12.25
N GLN A 117 -5.67 -0.34 11.20
CA GLN A 117 -5.92 -0.81 9.84
C GLN A 117 -4.70 -0.56 8.96
N PHE A 118 -4.44 -1.46 8.02
CA PHE A 118 -3.62 -1.14 6.87
C PHE A 118 -4.46 -0.47 5.79
N VAL A 119 -3.91 0.56 5.19
CA VAL A 119 -4.52 1.30 4.07
C VAL A 119 -3.58 1.24 2.88
N SER A 120 -4.11 0.99 1.69
CA SER A 120 -3.43 1.16 0.41
C SER A 120 -4.28 2.02 -0.49
N THR A 121 -3.71 3.09 -0.97
CA THR A 121 -4.35 4.00 -1.93
C THR A 121 -3.61 3.93 -3.24
N ILE A 122 -4.34 3.66 -4.33
CA ILE A 122 -3.78 3.62 -5.69
C ILE A 122 -4.37 4.78 -6.48
N ALA A 123 -3.50 5.61 -7.05
CA ALA A 123 -3.87 6.64 -8.01
C ALA A 123 -3.60 6.15 -9.43
N LEU A 124 -4.53 6.43 -10.34
CA LEU A 124 -4.39 6.29 -11.79
C LEU A 124 -4.46 7.69 -12.40
N VAL A 125 -3.43 8.07 -13.13
CA VAL A 125 -3.40 9.33 -13.88
C VAL A 125 -3.25 9.04 -15.36
N VAL A 126 -4.22 9.53 -16.16
CA VAL A 126 -4.20 9.46 -17.62
C VAL A 126 -3.78 10.82 -18.16
N PRO A 127 -2.69 10.90 -18.98
CA PRO A 127 -2.21 12.18 -19.51
C PRO A 127 -3.23 12.92 -20.38
N ALA A 128 -3.15 14.25 -20.42
CA ALA A 128 -4.06 15.10 -21.21
C ALA A 128 -4.09 14.74 -22.71
N ALA A 129 -2.97 14.29 -23.26
CA ALA A 129 -2.88 13.85 -24.67
C ALA A 129 -3.72 12.61 -24.97
N THR A 130 -4.09 11.83 -23.98
CA THR A 130 -4.82 10.56 -24.12
C THR A 130 -6.18 10.53 -23.44
N GLY A 131 -6.67 11.71 -22.92
CA GLY A 131 -8.01 11.78 -22.35
C GLY A 131 -8.17 12.40 -20.98
N ARG A 132 -7.09 12.86 -20.35
CA ARG A 132 -6.98 13.46 -19.01
C ARG A 132 -8.03 12.98 -17.99
N ALA A 133 -7.64 12.05 -17.17
CA ALA A 133 -8.44 11.60 -16.04
C ALA A 133 -7.53 11.32 -14.83
N GLU A 134 -8.05 11.51 -13.65
CA GLU A 134 -7.40 11.14 -12.39
C GLU A 134 -8.40 10.37 -11.55
N HIS A 135 -8.02 9.19 -11.11
CA HIS A 135 -8.83 8.34 -10.26
C HIS A 135 -8.01 7.90 -9.05
N VAL A 136 -8.68 7.74 -7.93
CA VAL A 136 -8.10 7.22 -6.70
C VAL A 136 -9.00 6.12 -6.17
N VAL A 137 -8.42 4.99 -5.83
CA VAL A 137 -9.09 3.89 -5.16
C VAL A 137 -8.36 3.53 -3.89
N GLU A 138 -9.08 2.98 -2.93
CA GLU A 138 -8.55 2.63 -1.63
C GLU A 138 -8.94 1.20 -1.24
N GLY A 139 -8.00 0.50 -0.60
CA GLY A 139 -8.23 -0.77 0.05
C GLY A 139 -7.87 -0.67 1.52
N ILE A 140 -8.82 -1.00 2.38
CA ILE A 140 -8.66 -0.98 3.83
C ILE A 140 -8.68 -2.41 4.36
N TRP A 141 -7.71 -2.74 5.20
CA TRP A 141 -7.64 -4.02 5.91
C TRP A 141 -7.71 -3.78 7.41
N PRO A 142 -8.89 -3.93 8.03
CA PRO A 142 -9.06 -3.72 9.46
C PRO A 142 -8.45 -4.84 10.29
N GLY A 143 -8.07 -4.51 11.51
CA GLY A 143 -7.47 -5.42 12.47
C GLY A 143 -7.06 -4.69 13.74
N ARG A 144 -6.08 -5.25 14.43
CA ARG A 144 -5.49 -4.69 15.66
C ARG A 144 -4.00 -4.91 15.71
N LEU A 145 -3.32 -4.18 16.58
CA LEU A 145 -1.91 -4.41 16.86
C LEU A 145 -1.72 -5.33 18.06
N ALA A 146 -0.95 -6.39 17.88
CA ALA A 146 -0.51 -7.27 18.96
C ALA A 146 0.42 -6.52 19.94
N THR A 147 0.58 -7.06 21.15
CA THR A 147 1.49 -6.50 22.18
C THR A 147 2.95 -6.88 21.96
N ALA A 148 3.20 -7.85 21.10
CA ALA A 148 4.55 -8.30 20.72
C ALA A 148 4.56 -8.77 19.27
N ALA A 149 5.73 -8.74 18.65
CA ALA A 149 5.91 -9.24 17.29
C ALA A 149 5.88 -10.78 17.27
N SER A 150 5.25 -11.35 16.24
CA SER A 150 5.24 -12.79 15.97
C SER A 150 5.41 -13.07 14.48
N GLY A 151 6.03 -14.21 14.17
CA GLY A 151 6.36 -14.60 12.79
C GLY A 151 7.58 -13.86 12.22
N THR A 152 7.98 -14.30 11.03
CA THR A 152 9.12 -13.73 10.29
C THR A 152 8.77 -13.40 8.84
N GLY A 153 7.50 -13.60 8.45
CA GLY A 153 6.99 -13.29 7.13
C GLY A 153 6.64 -11.82 6.97
N GLY A 154 6.41 -11.42 5.74
CA GLY A 154 6.01 -10.06 5.40
C GLY A 154 7.13 -9.03 5.60
N PHE A 155 6.71 -7.77 5.84
CA PHE A 155 7.62 -6.64 6.08
C PHE A 155 6.93 -5.56 6.92
N GLY A 156 7.74 -4.60 7.42
CA GLY A 156 7.22 -3.44 8.15
C GLY A 156 6.50 -3.85 9.43
N TYR A 157 5.23 -3.52 9.53
CA TYR A 157 4.39 -3.78 10.70
C TYR A 157 3.65 -5.13 10.67
N ASP A 158 3.86 -5.96 9.66
CA ASP A 158 3.22 -7.29 9.55
C ASP A 158 3.37 -8.16 10.79
N PRO A 159 4.54 -8.20 11.48
CA PRO A 159 4.71 -9.03 12.67
C PRO A 159 3.85 -8.63 13.87
N ILE A 160 3.29 -7.42 13.88
CA ILE A 160 2.42 -6.95 14.97
C ILE A 160 0.97 -6.72 14.53
N PHE A 161 0.65 -6.86 13.25
CA PHE A 161 -0.71 -6.64 12.74
C PHE A 161 -1.49 -7.95 12.70
N VAL A 162 -2.59 -8.02 13.43
CA VAL A 162 -3.53 -9.14 13.48
C VAL A 162 -4.82 -8.73 12.77
N PRO A 163 -5.07 -9.24 11.56
CA PRO A 163 -6.27 -8.91 10.80
C PRO A 163 -7.55 -9.42 11.46
N ASP A 164 -8.64 -8.66 11.29
CA ASP A 164 -9.97 -9.10 11.68
C ASP A 164 -10.48 -10.29 10.84
N GLY A 165 -11.45 -11.02 11.39
CA GLY A 165 -12.13 -12.12 10.70
C GLY A 165 -11.45 -13.48 10.84
N GLN A 166 -10.42 -13.59 11.68
CA GLN A 166 -9.82 -14.87 12.05
C GLN A 166 -10.65 -15.57 13.14
N GLU A 167 -10.50 -16.90 13.26
CA GLU A 167 -11.18 -17.67 14.31
C GLU A 167 -10.67 -17.26 15.69
N PRO A 168 -11.59 -17.00 16.66
CA PRO A 168 -11.21 -16.61 18.01
C PRO A 168 -10.29 -17.63 18.69
N GLY A 169 -9.17 -17.16 19.23
CA GLY A 169 -8.16 -18.00 19.89
C GLY A 169 -7.17 -18.67 18.95
N ALA A 170 -7.30 -18.44 17.64
CA ALA A 170 -6.36 -18.90 16.62
C ALA A 170 -5.81 -17.72 15.78
N GLU A 171 -5.93 -16.49 16.30
CA GLU A 171 -5.49 -15.31 15.59
C GLU A 171 -3.97 -15.29 15.45
N ARG A 172 -3.51 -15.05 14.23
CA ARG A 172 -2.10 -14.93 13.86
C ARG A 172 -1.81 -13.51 13.38
N SER A 173 -0.62 -13.01 13.66
CA SER A 173 -0.13 -11.82 12.97
C SER A 173 0.12 -12.12 11.50
N VAL A 174 0.15 -11.06 10.67
CA VAL A 174 0.52 -11.21 9.25
C VAL A 174 1.95 -11.71 9.08
N GLY A 175 2.82 -11.49 10.06
CA GLY A 175 4.16 -12.07 10.10
C GLY A 175 4.20 -13.61 10.17
N GLU A 176 3.07 -14.25 10.52
CA GLU A 176 2.91 -15.70 10.57
C GLU A 176 2.15 -16.27 9.35
N TRP A 177 1.72 -15.40 8.44
CA TRP A 177 1.02 -15.79 7.23
C TRP A 177 1.99 -16.11 6.10
N THR A 178 1.53 -16.96 5.17
CA THR A 178 2.24 -17.12 3.89
C THR A 178 2.02 -15.90 2.99
N ALA A 179 2.86 -15.76 1.98
CA ALA A 179 2.70 -14.70 0.99
C ALA A 179 1.35 -14.80 0.25
N GLU A 180 0.90 -16.03 -0.03
CA GLU A 180 -0.38 -16.30 -0.69
C GLU A 180 -1.57 -15.89 0.17
N GLU A 181 -1.56 -16.24 1.47
CA GLU A 181 -2.60 -15.82 2.43
C GLU A 181 -2.70 -14.29 2.49
N LYS A 182 -1.55 -13.61 2.62
CA LYS A 182 -1.50 -12.15 2.67
C LYS A 182 -1.98 -11.52 1.37
N ASN A 183 -1.52 -12.01 0.22
CA ASN A 183 -1.90 -11.48 -1.09
C ASN A 183 -3.39 -11.64 -1.38
N ALA A 184 -4.04 -12.68 -0.84
CA ALA A 184 -5.48 -12.89 -1.01
C ALA A 184 -6.35 -11.91 -0.19
N ALA A 185 -5.86 -11.37 0.93
CA ALA A 185 -6.68 -10.63 1.89
C ALA A 185 -6.27 -9.17 2.13
N SER A 186 -5.05 -8.79 1.74
CA SER A 186 -4.41 -7.53 2.12
C SER A 186 -5.13 -6.26 1.61
N HIS A 187 -4.81 -5.14 2.25
CA HIS A 187 -5.22 -3.80 1.81
C HIS A 187 -4.87 -3.55 0.34
N ARG A 188 -3.70 -4.01 -0.11
CA ARG A 188 -3.25 -3.84 -1.50
C ARG A 188 -4.12 -4.64 -2.47
N SER A 189 -4.44 -5.91 -2.19
CA SER A 189 -5.34 -6.69 -3.04
C SER A 189 -6.76 -6.10 -3.10
N ARG A 190 -7.25 -5.53 -2.00
CA ARG A 190 -8.55 -4.83 -1.97
C ARG A 190 -8.51 -3.55 -2.83
N ALA A 191 -7.46 -2.75 -2.75
CA ALA A 191 -7.28 -1.59 -3.62
C ALA A 191 -7.23 -1.99 -5.10
N PHE A 192 -6.58 -3.12 -5.41
CA PHE A 192 -6.53 -3.65 -6.78
C PHE A 192 -7.89 -4.10 -7.30
N VAL A 193 -8.70 -4.77 -6.50
CA VAL A 193 -10.07 -5.13 -6.89
C VAL A 193 -10.86 -3.86 -7.27
N ALA A 194 -10.71 -2.78 -6.49
CA ALA A 194 -11.33 -1.51 -6.83
C ALA A 194 -10.76 -0.87 -8.11
N LEU A 195 -9.46 -1.04 -8.38
CA LEU A 195 -8.80 -0.51 -9.58
C LEU A 195 -9.23 -1.23 -10.86
N THR A 196 -9.56 -2.53 -10.81
CA THR A 196 -9.89 -3.32 -12.01
C THR A 196 -11.02 -2.72 -12.84
N GLY A 197 -12.03 -2.13 -12.17
CA GLY A 197 -13.12 -1.43 -12.85
C GLY A 197 -12.65 -0.22 -13.66
N LEU A 198 -11.69 0.54 -13.14
CA LEU A 198 -11.12 1.72 -13.81
C LEU A 198 -10.21 1.34 -14.98
N LEU A 199 -9.46 0.24 -14.84
CA LEU A 199 -8.59 -0.25 -15.92
C LEU A 199 -9.41 -0.72 -17.15
N ALA A 200 -10.66 -1.12 -16.97
CA ALA A 200 -11.54 -1.51 -18.08
C ALA A 200 -11.91 -0.32 -18.98
N GLU A 201 -11.80 0.91 -18.47
CA GLU A 201 -12.11 2.14 -19.20
C GLU A 201 -10.89 2.70 -19.99
N LEU A 202 -9.67 2.16 -19.76
CA LEU A 202 -8.46 2.46 -20.50
C LEU A 202 -8.42 1.64 -21.80
#